data_62a27362670d7412e173bbe22ec0fa5e
#
_entry.id   62a27362670d7412e173bbe22ec0fa5e
#
_cell.length_a   1.000
_cell.length_b   1.000
_cell.length_c   1.000
_cell.angle_alpha   90.00
_cell.angle_beta   90.00
_cell.angle_gamma   90.00
#
_symmetry.space_group_name_H-M   'P 1'
#
loop_
_entity.id
_entity.type
_entity.pdbx_description
1 polymer ?
#
loop_
_entity_poly.entity_id
_entity_poly.type
_entity_poly.pdbx_seq_one_letter_code
_entity_poly.pdbx_strand_id
1 'polypeptide(L)'
;MASGSVSITIKLFSTLREALGESEFELAISDISKASSQVDVAAIKVLLSRRGATWKEAMNQPNLVHALNHKVVFTDAVVSEGDELAFFPPMTGG
;
A
#
# COMPACT_ATOMS: atom_id res chain seq x y z
N MET A 1 13.09 16.45 -15.66
CA MET A 1 12.84 15.49 -15.59
C MET A 1 12.80 14.88 -14.43
N ALA A 2 12.08 14.50 -13.93
CA ALA A 2 11.86 14.00 -12.74
C ALA A 2 12.23 12.69 -12.60
N SER A 3 13.25 12.38 -12.75
CA SER A 3 13.57 11.11 -12.68
C SER A 3 13.65 10.57 -11.37
N GLY A 4 13.53 9.42 -11.12
CA GLY A 4 13.67 8.77 -9.86
C GLY A 4 12.46 8.68 -9.01
N SER A 5 11.35 9.22 -9.46
CA SER A 5 10.15 9.12 -8.68
C SER A 5 9.28 8.02 -9.21
N VAL A 6 8.72 7.22 -8.32
CA VAL A 6 7.79 6.17 -8.68
C VAL A 6 6.45 6.51 -8.04
N SER A 7 5.40 6.53 -8.83
CA SER A 7 4.07 6.79 -8.34
C SER A 7 3.20 5.59 -8.53
N ILE A 8 2.45 5.24 -7.52
CA ILE A 8 1.49 4.14 -7.62
C ILE A 8 0.14 4.62 -7.09
N THR A 9 -0.91 3.90 -7.41
CA THR A 9 -2.24 4.20 -6.91
C THR A 9 -2.54 3.28 -5.75
N ILE A 10 -2.97 3.86 -4.64
CA ILE A 10 -3.37 3.10 -3.46
C ILE A 10 -4.88 3.13 -3.37
N LYS A 11 -5.50 1.98 -3.15
CA LYS A 11 -6.94 1.90 -2.96
C LYS A 11 -7.24 1.23 -1.64
N LEU A 12 -8.23 1.76 -0.93
CA LEU A 12 -8.62 1.25 0.37
C LEU A 12 -10.10 0.88 0.33
N PHE A 13 -10.43 -0.27 0.86
CA PHE A 13 -11.80 -0.78 0.80
C PHE A 13 -12.40 -1.03 2.16
N SER A 14 -13.72 -1.03 2.21
CA SER A 14 -14.49 -1.36 3.42
C SER A 14 -14.08 -0.53 4.63
N THR A 15 -13.85 -1.19 5.73
CA THR A 15 -13.55 -0.49 6.97
C THR A 15 -12.24 0.26 6.93
N LEU A 16 -11.31 -0.14 6.08
CA LEU A 16 -10.07 0.61 5.94
C LEU A 16 -10.35 2.00 5.37
N ARG A 17 -11.23 2.07 4.40
CA ARG A 17 -11.58 3.35 3.81
C ARG A 17 -12.21 4.26 4.84
N GLU A 18 -13.06 3.71 5.69
CA GLU A 18 -13.71 4.50 6.73
C GLU A 18 -12.74 4.92 7.82
N ALA A 19 -11.89 4.02 8.23
CA ALA A 19 -10.96 4.31 9.31
C ALA A 19 -9.90 5.32 8.92
N LEU A 20 -9.44 5.24 7.67
CA LEU A 20 -8.34 6.09 7.23
C LEU A 20 -8.80 7.36 6.51
N GLY A 21 -10.05 7.42 6.15
CA GLY A 21 -10.59 8.61 5.52
C GLY A 21 -10.21 8.79 4.06
N GLU A 22 -9.70 7.76 3.44
CA GLU A 22 -9.29 7.82 2.05
C GLU A 22 -9.78 6.60 1.31
N SER A 23 -10.18 6.75 0.07
CA SER A 23 -10.57 5.59 -0.71
C SER A 23 -9.57 5.31 -1.83
N GLU A 24 -8.96 6.34 -2.37
CA GLU A 24 -8.01 6.16 -3.46
C GLU A 24 -7.11 7.39 -3.52
N PHE A 25 -5.83 7.18 -3.66
CA PHE A 25 -4.90 8.30 -3.79
C PHE A 25 -3.61 7.81 -4.43
N GLU A 26 -2.82 8.75 -4.91
CA GLU A 26 -1.52 8.41 -5.49
C GLU A 26 -0.44 8.57 -4.44
N LEU A 27 0.51 7.67 -4.44
CA LEU A 27 1.61 7.69 -3.52
C LEU A 27 2.91 7.78 -4.29
N ALA A 28 3.68 8.80 -4.01
CA ALA A 28 5.00 8.96 -4.63
C ALA A 28 6.04 8.33 -3.74
N ILE A 29 6.91 7.52 -4.33
CA ILE A 29 7.87 6.77 -3.55
C ILE A 29 9.28 7.07 -3.97
N SER A 30 9.68 8.29 -3.86
CA SER A 30 11.01 8.63 -4.32
C SER A 30 12.09 8.25 -3.34
N ASP A 31 11.78 8.26 -2.06
CA ASP A 31 12.81 7.98 -1.08
C ASP A 31 13.23 6.53 -1.02
N ILE A 32 12.31 5.64 -1.21
CA ILE A 32 12.62 4.25 -1.12
C ILE A 32 13.47 3.81 -2.27
N SER A 33 13.20 4.32 -3.43
CA SER A 33 13.91 3.86 -4.59
C SER A 33 15.36 4.28 -4.62
N LYS A 34 15.77 5.15 -3.69
CA LYS A 34 17.12 5.53 -3.68
C LYS A 34 18.04 4.41 -3.34
N ALA A 35 17.73 3.63 -2.38
CA ALA A 35 18.61 2.57 -1.93
C ALA A 35 18.51 1.35 -2.82
N SER A 36 17.41 1.18 -3.49
CA SER A 36 17.21 -0.01 -4.25
C SER A 36 16.33 0.32 -5.42
N SER A 37 16.48 -0.36 -6.50
CA SER A 37 15.66 -0.09 -7.64
C SER A 37 14.30 -0.76 -7.53
N GLN A 38 14.05 -1.51 -6.48
CA GLN A 38 12.80 -2.20 -6.33
C GLN A 38 12.07 -1.77 -5.08
N VAL A 39 10.76 -1.59 -5.22
CA VAL A 39 9.89 -1.27 -4.10
C VAL A 39 8.90 -2.41 -3.98
N ASP A 40 8.68 -2.89 -2.78
CA ASP A 40 7.74 -4.01 -2.60
C ASP A 40 6.60 -3.60 -1.69
N VAL A 41 5.64 -4.48 -1.53
CA VAL A 41 4.46 -4.18 -0.73
C VAL A 41 4.84 -3.88 0.70
N ALA A 42 5.82 -4.57 1.24
CA ALA A 42 6.26 -4.32 2.62
C ALA A 42 6.75 -2.89 2.77
N ALA A 43 7.50 -2.39 1.80
CA ALA A 43 8.00 -1.02 1.85
C ALA A 43 6.85 -0.01 1.77
N ILE A 44 5.84 -0.31 0.97
CA ILE A 44 4.67 0.54 0.87
C ILE A 44 3.94 0.60 2.22
N LYS A 45 3.80 -0.52 2.87
CA LYS A 45 3.13 -0.54 4.17
C LYS A 45 3.88 0.30 5.20
N VAL A 46 5.20 0.26 5.16
CA VAL A 46 6.00 1.08 6.06
C VAL A 46 5.76 2.56 5.78
N LEU A 47 5.73 2.94 4.52
CA LEU A 47 5.48 4.33 4.17
C LEU A 47 4.11 4.78 4.65
N LEU A 48 3.09 3.98 4.43
CA LEU A 48 1.75 4.32 4.84
C LEU A 48 1.63 4.39 6.36
N SER A 49 2.37 3.54 7.05
CA SER A 49 2.34 3.53 8.51
C SER A 49 2.85 4.85 9.10
N ARG A 50 3.62 5.59 8.35
CA ARG A 50 4.16 6.84 8.84
C ARG A 50 3.17 7.99 8.77
N ARG A 51 2.02 7.76 8.18
CA ARG A 51 1.02 8.81 8.04
C ARG A 51 0.28 9.10 9.34
N GLY A 52 0.37 8.20 10.31
CA GLY A 52 -0.27 8.42 11.59
C GLY A 52 -0.53 7.11 12.31
N ALA A 53 -0.99 7.20 13.55
CA ALA A 53 -1.22 6.01 14.37
C ALA A 53 -2.29 5.11 13.77
N THR A 54 -3.34 5.68 13.23
CA THR A 54 -4.40 4.88 12.62
C THR A 54 -3.89 4.12 11.41
N TRP A 55 -3.05 4.77 10.62
CA TRP A 55 -2.46 4.12 9.46
C TRP A 55 -1.53 3.00 9.88
N LYS A 56 -0.74 3.24 10.91
CA LYS A 56 0.19 2.25 11.39
C LYS A 56 -0.56 1.02 11.88
N GLU A 57 -1.63 1.22 12.61
CA GLU A 57 -2.41 0.12 13.11
C GLU A 57 -3.06 -0.65 11.97
N ALA A 58 -3.59 0.04 10.99
CA ALA A 58 -4.25 -0.61 9.87
C ALA A 58 -3.27 -1.45 9.05
N MET A 59 -2.10 -0.90 8.79
CA MET A 59 -1.12 -1.59 7.96
C MET A 59 -0.45 -2.76 8.66
N ASN A 60 -0.56 -2.83 9.98
CA ASN A 60 0.04 -3.91 10.73
C ASN A 60 -0.93 -4.99 11.16
N GLN A 61 -2.14 -4.96 10.64
CA GLN A 61 -3.10 -6.02 10.97
C GLN A 61 -2.60 -7.35 10.42
N PRO A 62 -2.66 -8.40 11.21
CA PRO A 62 -2.07 -9.67 10.81
C PRO A 62 -2.67 -10.31 9.58
N ASN A 63 -3.94 -10.07 9.32
CA ASN A 63 -4.57 -10.71 8.17
C ASN A 63 -4.97 -9.72 7.08
N LEU A 64 -4.23 -8.64 7.00
CA LEU A 64 -4.51 -7.64 5.98
C LEU A 64 -4.29 -8.23 4.60
N VAL A 65 -5.25 -8.06 3.71
CA VAL A 65 -5.17 -8.59 2.37
C VAL A 65 -4.79 -7.48 1.40
N HIS A 66 -3.96 -7.78 0.43
CA HIS A 66 -3.63 -6.79 -0.58
C HIS A 66 -3.73 -7.40 -1.98
N ALA A 67 -4.06 -6.55 -2.94
CA ALA A 67 -4.15 -6.96 -4.33
C ALA A 67 -3.32 -6.01 -5.18
N LEU A 68 -2.49 -6.59 -6.03
CA LEU A 68 -1.64 -5.81 -6.90
C LEU A 68 -2.20 -5.92 -8.30
N ASN A 69 -2.59 -4.80 -8.87
CA ASN A 69 -3.20 -4.74 -10.20
C ASN A 69 -4.38 -5.69 -10.33
N HIS A 70 -5.27 -5.63 -9.34
CA HIS A 70 -6.52 -6.40 -9.31
C HIS A 70 -6.31 -7.89 -9.06
N LYS A 71 -5.13 -8.28 -8.59
CA LYS A 71 -4.89 -9.68 -8.33
C LYS A 71 -4.46 -9.84 -6.88
N VAL A 72 -5.18 -10.62 -6.11
CA VAL A 72 -4.86 -10.83 -4.70
C VAL A 72 -3.53 -11.56 -4.59
N VAL A 73 -2.66 -11.05 -3.75
CA VAL A 73 -1.35 -11.63 -3.54
C VAL A 73 -1.19 -11.87 -2.05
N PHE A 74 -0.79 -13.07 -1.68
CA PHE A 74 -0.67 -13.42 -0.27
C PHE A 74 0.74 -13.27 0.28
N THR A 75 1.68 -12.89 -0.57
CA THR A 75 3.04 -12.69 -0.13
C THR A 75 3.48 -11.30 -0.57
N ASP A 76 4.67 -10.92 -0.15
CA ASP A 76 5.22 -9.67 -0.59
C ASP A 76 5.48 -9.73 -2.09
N ALA A 77 5.35 -8.62 -2.76
CA ALA A 77 5.52 -8.56 -4.20
C ALA A 77 6.13 -7.24 -4.61
N VAL A 78 6.84 -7.24 -5.71
CA VAL A 78 7.46 -6.02 -6.22
C VAL A 78 6.40 -5.13 -6.87
N VAL A 79 6.47 -3.84 -6.58
CA VAL A 79 5.55 -2.87 -7.10
C VAL A 79 6.30 -1.94 -8.05
N SER A 80 5.73 -1.66 -9.19
CA SER A 80 6.36 -0.82 -10.20
C SER A 80 5.56 0.45 -10.43
N GLU A 81 6.17 1.40 -11.09
CA GLU A 81 5.51 2.66 -11.37
C GLU A 81 4.21 2.42 -12.12
N GLY A 82 3.17 3.11 -11.73
CA GLY A 82 1.87 2.98 -12.36
C GLY A 82 1.02 1.83 -11.86
N ASP A 83 1.57 1.01 -10.98
CA ASP A 83 0.79 -0.11 -10.44
C ASP A 83 -0.31 0.38 -9.50
N GLU A 84 -1.28 -0.47 -9.30
CA GLU A 84 -2.37 -0.20 -8.38
C GLU A 84 -2.29 -1.20 -7.25
N LEU A 85 -2.21 -0.72 -6.03
CA LEU A 85 -2.13 -1.59 -4.86
C LEU A 85 -3.35 -1.33 -3.99
N ALA A 86 -4.17 -2.34 -3.78
CA ALA A 86 -5.39 -2.22 -2.99
C ALA A 86 -5.23 -2.98 -1.69
N PHE A 87 -5.80 -2.43 -0.62
CA PHE A 87 -5.77 -3.08 0.67
C PHE A 87 -7.20 -3.36 1.13
N PHE A 88 -7.40 -4.53 1.71
CA PHE A 88 -8.70 -4.95 2.21
C PHE A 88 -8.56 -5.35 3.66
N PRO A 89 -9.56 -5.08 4.48
CA PRO A 89 -9.49 -5.51 5.87
C PRO A 89 -9.53 -7.04 5.94
N PRO A 90 -9.06 -7.59 7.05
CA PRO A 90 -9.10 -9.04 7.19
C PRO A 90 -10.52 -9.56 7.14
N MET A 91 -10.70 -10.68 6.44
CA MET A 91 -12.00 -11.27 6.39
C MET A 91 -12.13 -12.17 7.57
N THR A 92 -13.01 -11.84 8.47
CA THR A 92 -13.15 -12.70 9.60
C THR A 92 -14.23 -13.58 9.20
N GLY A 93 -14.06 -14.69 8.96
CA GLY A 93 -15.00 -15.58 8.54
C GLY A 93 -16.20 -15.67 9.35
N GLY A 94 -16.76 -14.87 9.49
CA GLY A 94 -18.03 -14.80 10.08
C GLY A 94 -18.38 -15.42 11.15
#